data_89d00e21eaa624f604e73fbffcde6a4c
#
_entry.id   89d00e21eaa624f604e73fbffcde6a4c
#
_cell.length_a   1.000
_cell.length_b   1.000
_cell.length_c   1.000
_cell.angle_alpha   90.00
_cell.angle_beta   90.00
_cell.angle_gamma   90.00
#
_symmetry.space_group_name_H-M   'P 1'
#
loop_
_entity.id
_entity.type
_entity.pdbx_description
1 polymer ?
#
loop_
_entity_poly.entity_id
_entity_poly.type
_entity_poly.pdbx_seq_one_letter_code
_entity_poly.pdbx_strand_id
1 'polypeptide(L)'
;MSAGAYRGYGATQGVFALESAVSELAAKIGMDPTKIREMNMVREGDVMPAYYGETANSCALDRCLARAKEMIKWDEKYPCKDMGNGKVRSVGLSMAMQGSGISGVDVGSATIKL
;
A
#
# COMPACT_ATOMS: atom_id res chain seq x y z
N MET A 1 0.42 13.31 -22.04
CA MET A 1 -0.15 11.94 -22.09
C MET A 1 -1.36 11.94 -21.17
N SER A 2 -2.54 11.65 -21.68
CA SER A 2 -3.76 11.59 -20.88
C SER A 2 -3.98 10.16 -20.37
N ALA A 3 -4.32 10.01 -19.08
CA ALA A 3 -4.75 8.75 -18.53
C ALA A 3 -6.25 8.58 -18.73
N GLY A 4 -6.70 7.36 -18.99
CA GLY A 4 -8.10 7.02 -19.19
C GLY A 4 -8.60 5.97 -18.18
N ALA A 5 -9.88 5.64 -18.26
CA ALA A 5 -10.53 4.65 -17.39
C ALA A 5 -10.12 3.22 -17.77
N TYR A 6 -8.92 2.84 -17.37
CA TYR A 6 -8.37 1.50 -17.54
C TYR A 6 -7.61 1.07 -16.30
N ARG A 7 -8.14 0.08 -15.58
CA ARG A 7 -7.52 -0.57 -14.41
C ARG A 7 -6.83 0.42 -13.45
N GLY A 8 -7.58 1.35 -12.89
CA GLY A 8 -7.10 2.28 -11.88
C GLY A 8 -6.97 3.74 -12.31
N TYR A 9 -7.44 4.13 -13.48
CA TYR A 9 -7.56 5.54 -13.94
C TYR A 9 -6.26 6.35 -13.92
N GLY A 10 -5.11 5.70 -14.00
CA GLY A 10 -3.81 6.34 -13.82
C GLY A 10 -3.28 6.36 -12.38
N ALA A 11 -4.04 5.88 -11.40
CA ALA A 11 -3.56 5.75 -10.03
C ALA A 11 -2.35 4.82 -9.91
N THR A 12 -2.27 3.80 -10.76
CA THR A 12 -1.14 2.86 -10.81
C THR A 12 0.19 3.56 -11.09
N GLN A 13 0.22 4.50 -12.03
CA GLN A 13 1.42 5.28 -12.34
C GLN A 13 1.78 6.23 -11.20
N GLY A 14 0.80 6.90 -10.62
CA GLY A 14 0.99 7.80 -9.48
C GLY A 14 1.50 7.05 -8.25
N VAL A 15 0.90 5.90 -7.93
CA VAL A 15 1.32 5.06 -6.81
C VAL A 15 2.73 4.51 -7.04
N PHE A 16 3.08 4.08 -8.26
CA PHE A 16 4.43 3.63 -8.56
C PHE A 16 5.47 4.72 -8.28
N ALA A 17 5.22 5.94 -8.76
CA ALA A 17 6.13 7.06 -8.53
C ALA A 17 6.26 7.41 -7.04
N LEU A 18 5.13 7.49 -6.33
CA LEU A 18 5.11 7.78 -4.89
C LEU A 18 5.85 6.70 -4.08
N GLU A 19 5.53 5.44 -4.30
CA GLU A 19 6.11 4.33 -3.56
C GLU A 19 7.61 4.14 -3.83
N SER A 20 8.05 4.45 -5.06
CA SER A 20 9.47 4.51 -5.40
C SER A 20 10.17 5.62 -4.62
N ALA A 21 9.60 6.82 -4.60
CA ALA A 21 10.16 7.97 -3.85
C ALA A 21 10.22 7.69 -2.34
N VAL A 22 9.18 7.08 -1.78
CA VAL A 22 9.16 6.68 -0.35
C VAL A 22 10.25 5.66 -0.04
N SER A 23 10.47 4.69 -0.93
CA SER A 23 11.53 3.69 -0.77
C SER A 23 12.92 4.31 -0.87
N GLU A 24 13.14 5.24 -1.81
CA GLU A 24 14.39 5.99 -1.92
C GLU A 24 14.63 6.88 -0.70
N LEU A 25 13.59 7.55 -0.20
CA LEU A 25 13.68 8.36 1.01
C LEU A 25 14.09 7.50 2.21
N ALA A 26 13.42 6.35 2.41
CA ALA A 26 13.75 5.42 3.47
C ALA A 26 15.23 5.01 3.41
N ALA A 27 15.73 4.65 2.23
CA ALA A 27 17.12 4.29 2.02
C ALA A 27 18.08 5.45 2.36
N LYS A 28 17.76 6.69 1.92
CA LYS A 28 18.59 7.87 2.19
C LYS A 28 18.69 8.23 3.66
N ILE A 29 17.62 8.02 4.43
CA ILE A 29 17.62 8.31 5.89
C ILE A 29 17.99 7.08 6.74
N GLY A 30 18.36 5.96 6.10
CA GLY A 30 18.73 4.71 6.80
C GLY A 30 17.57 4.05 7.55
N MET A 31 16.35 4.24 7.08
CA MET A 31 15.14 3.69 7.70
C MET A 31 14.63 2.49 6.92
N ASP A 32 14.13 1.46 7.63
CA ASP A 32 13.42 0.35 7.00
C ASP A 32 12.17 0.86 6.25
N PRO A 33 11.98 0.51 4.96
CA PRO A 33 10.84 0.96 4.18
C PRO A 33 9.48 0.49 4.71
N THR A 34 9.44 -0.54 5.52
CA THR A 34 8.22 -0.93 6.24
C THR A 34 7.92 0.07 7.35
N LYS A 35 8.94 0.55 8.04
CA LYS A 35 8.80 1.47 9.17
C LYS A 35 8.29 2.84 8.76
N ILE A 36 8.81 3.41 7.69
CA ILE A 36 8.33 4.70 7.19
C ILE A 36 6.85 4.63 6.78
N ARG A 37 6.41 3.51 6.21
CA ARG A 37 5.00 3.29 5.84
C ARG A 37 4.13 3.08 7.07
N GLU A 38 4.59 2.32 8.03
CA GLU A 38 3.89 2.09 9.30
C GLU A 38 3.61 3.39 10.07
N MET A 39 4.52 4.35 9.99
CA MET A 39 4.37 5.68 10.61
C MET A 39 3.41 6.59 9.86
N ASN A 40 3.21 6.37 8.57
CA ASN A 40 2.47 7.28 7.68
C ASN A 40 1.17 6.68 7.10
N MET A 41 0.90 5.40 7.31
CA MET A 41 -0.33 4.79 6.80
C MET A 41 -1.56 5.22 7.61
N VAL A 42 -2.69 5.28 6.92
CA VAL A 42 -4.00 5.48 7.54
C VAL A 42 -4.36 4.29 8.42
N ARG A 43 -5.04 4.56 9.51
CA ARG A 43 -5.57 3.56 10.45
C ARG A 43 -7.07 3.72 10.61
N GLU A 44 -7.71 2.69 11.14
CA GLU A 44 -9.12 2.77 11.51
C GLU A 44 -9.35 3.90 12.52
N GLY A 45 -10.32 4.76 12.23
CA GLY A 45 -10.63 5.96 13.00
C GLY A 45 -9.91 7.23 12.54
N ASP A 46 -8.91 7.15 11.68
CA ASP A 46 -8.23 8.33 11.16
C ASP A 46 -9.13 9.12 10.21
N VAL A 47 -9.01 10.44 10.27
CA VAL A 47 -9.65 11.34 9.31
C VAL A 47 -8.78 11.43 8.05
N MET A 48 -9.37 11.24 6.89
CA MET A 48 -8.70 11.25 5.60
C MET A 48 -8.95 12.57 4.84
N PRO A 49 -8.07 13.57 4.94
CA PRO A 49 -8.30 14.89 4.30
C PRO A 49 -8.49 14.80 2.78
N ALA A 50 -7.77 13.90 2.12
CA ALA A 50 -7.88 13.67 0.68
C ALA A 50 -9.23 13.07 0.24
N TYR A 51 -10.01 12.56 1.19
CA TYR A 51 -11.35 12.01 0.97
C TYR A 51 -12.39 12.84 1.72
N TYR A 52 -12.38 14.16 1.50
CA TYR A 52 -13.36 15.12 2.04
C TYR A 52 -13.47 15.11 3.57
N GLY A 53 -12.44 14.66 4.27
CA GLY A 53 -12.46 14.56 5.72
C GLY A 53 -13.28 13.40 6.27
N GLU A 54 -13.59 12.41 5.44
CA GLU A 54 -14.25 11.18 5.91
C GLU A 54 -13.35 10.38 6.86
N THR A 55 -13.98 9.72 7.81
CA THR A 55 -13.29 8.84 8.76
C THR A 55 -13.09 7.46 8.14
N ALA A 56 -11.91 6.89 8.30
CA ALA A 56 -11.61 5.51 7.92
C ALA A 56 -12.33 4.53 8.87
N ASN A 57 -13.58 4.20 8.58
CA ASN A 57 -14.42 3.34 9.41
C ASN A 57 -14.00 1.86 9.38
N SER A 58 -13.20 1.47 8.39
CA SER A 58 -12.64 0.12 8.27
C SER A 58 -11.27 0.21 7.60
N CYS A 59 -10.24 -0.16 8.32
CA CYS A 59 -8.87 -0.19 7.82
C CYS A 59 -8.08 -1.31 8.50
N ALA A 60 -7.35 -2.08 7.70
CA ALA A 60 -6.54 -3.19 8.18
C ALA A 60 -5.11 -3.16 7.61
N LEU A 61 -4.64 -1.99 7.13
CA LEU A 61 -3.32 -1.86 6.50
C LEU A 61 -2.19 -2.29 7.44
N ASP A 62 -2.28 -1.97 8.72
CA ASP A 62 -1.33 -2.38 9.75
C ASP A 62 -1.26 -3.90 9.91
N ARG A 63 -2.41 -4.55 9.97
CA ARG A 63 -2.50 -6.02 10.05
C ARG A 63 -2.03 -6.69 8.76
N CYS A 64 -2.37 -6.11 7.61
CA CYS A 64 -1.90 -6.59 6.31
C CYS A 64 -0.36 -6.48 6.22
N LEU A 65 0.21 -5.35 6.64
CA LEU A 65 1.65 -5.14 6.66
C LEU A 65 2.35 -6.16 7.57
N ALA A 66 1.87 -6.31 8.80
CA ALA A 66 2.44 -7.27 9.75
C ALA A 66 2.40 -8.70 9.19
N ARG A 67 1.26 -9.11 8.62
CA ARG A 67 1.10 -10.43 8.04
C ARG A 67 1.99 -10.65 6.81
N ALA A 68 2.10 -9.66 5.94
CA ALA A 68 2.97 -9.73 4.77
C ALA A 68 4.45 -9.86 5.16
N LYS A 69 4.90 -9.10 6.17
CA LYS A 69 6.26 -9.19 6.71
C LYS A 69 6.56 -10.60 7.24
N GLU A 70 5.65 -11.16 8.01
CA GLU A 70 5.78 -12.52 8.54
C GLU A 70 5.87 -13.56 7.40
N MET A 71 4.92 -13.50 6.45
CA MET A 71 4.84 -14.48 5.34
C MET A 71 6.08 -14.47 4.45
N ILE A 72 6.63 -13.29 4.15
CA ILE A 72 7.82 -13.16 3.31
C ILE A 72 9.11 -13.35 4.10
N LYS A 73 9.04 -13.38 5.43
CA LYS A 73 10.19 -13.37 6.33
C LYS A 73 11.08 -12.16 6.08
N TRP A 74 10.49 -10.98 6.23
CA TRP A 74 11.11 -9.70 5.90
C TRP A 74 12.46 -9.52 6.59
N ASP A 75 12.51 -9.69 7.91
CA ASP A 75 13.70 -9.42 8.73
C ASP A 75 14.88 -10.36 8.43
N GLU A 76 14.60 -11.53 7.81
CA GLU A 76 15.65 -12.45 7.36
C GLU A 76 16.21 -12.09 5.97
N LYS A 77 15.49 -11.33 5.17
CA LYS A 77 15.77 -11.11 3.74
C LYS A 77 16.06 -9.68 3.36
N TYR A 78 15.62 -8.72 4.16
CA TYR A 78 15.85 -7.31 3.90
C TYR A 78 17.18 -6.84 4.50
N PRO A 79 17.97 -5.97 3.83
CA PRO A 79 17.74 -5.47 2.46
C PRO A 79 18.02 -6.52 1.38
N CYS A 80 18.87 -7.47 1.66
CA CYS A 80 19.13 -8.61 0.79
C CYS A 80 19.76 -9.76 1.56
N LYS A 81 19.58 -10.97 1.06
CA LYS A 81 20.16 -12.20 1.57
C LYS A 81 21.08 -12.80 0.50
N ASP A 82 22.34 -13.05 0.87
CA ASP A 82 23.24 -13.83 0.03
C ASP A 82 22.77 -15.30 0.01
N MET A 83 22.55 -15.82 -1.17
CA MET A 83 22.10 -17.20 -1.39
C MET A 83 23.26 -18.12 -1.77
N GLY A 84 24.51 -17.61 -1.83
CA GLY A 84 25.67 -18.31 -2.36
C GLY A 84 25.72 -18.32 -3.88
N ASN A 85 26.85 -18.76 -4.42
CA ASN A 85 27.08 -18.88 -5.87
C ASN A 85 26.83 -17.57 -6.66
N GLY A 86 27.12 -16.43 -6.06
CA GLY A 86 26.92 -15.11 -6.69
C GLY A 86 25.45 -14.70 -6.84
N LYS A 87 24.52 -15.36 -6.17
CA LYS A 87 23.08 -15.02 -6.18
C LYS A 87 22.70 -14.27 -4.92
N VAL A 88 21.92 -13.22 -5.10
CA VAL A 88 21.34 -12.42 -4.01
C VAL A 88 19.82 -12.44 -4.13
N ARG A 89 19.14 -12.58 -3.01
CA ARG A 89 17.68 -12.44 -2.92
C ARG A 89 17.36 -11.16 -2.16
N SER A 90 16.55 -10.33 -2.74
CA SER A 90 16.02 -9.13 -2.08
C SER A 90 14.50 -9.22 -1.96
N VAL A 91 13.96 -8.41 -1.08
CA VAL A 91 12.54 -8.20 -0.88
C VAL A 91 12.23 -6.72 -0.96
N GLY A 92 11.05 -6.39 -1.45
CA GLY A 92 10.54 -5.03 -1.51
C GLY A 92 9.12 -4.95 -1.00
N LEU A 93 8.69 -3.76 -0.64
CA LEU A 93 7.34 -3.46 -0.18
C LEU A 93 6.82 -2.23 -0.91
N SER A 94 5.58 -2.31 -1.32
CA SER A 94 4.78 -1.16 -1.70
C SER A 94 3.40 -1.25 -1.07
N MET A 95 2.79 -0.10 -0.80
CA MET A 95 1.41 0.00 -0.31
C MET A 95 0.62 0.86 -1.29
N ALA A 96 -0.54 0.38 -1.69
CA ALA A 96 -1.40 1.09 -2.61
C ALA A 96 -2.80 1.23 -2.02
N MET A 97 -3.39 2.38 -2.20
CA MET A 97 -4.78 2.64 -1.90
C MET A 97 -5.44 3.25 -3.13
N GLN A 98 -6.60 2.75 -3.46
CA GLN A 98 -7.45 3.31 -4.50
C GLN A 98 -8.86 3.46 -3.94
N GLY A 99 -9.50 4.57 -4.24
CA GLY A 99 -10.92 4.75 -3.95
C GLY A 99 -11.73 3.73 -4.74
N SER A 100 -12.38 2.81 -4.03
CA SER A 100 -13.37 1.89 -4.59
C SER A 100 -14.73 2.29 -4.02
N GLY A 101 -15.75 2.37 -4.89
CA GLY A 101 -17.04 2.91 -4.50
C GLY A 101 -16.99 4.44 -4.38
N ILE A 102 -17.28 5.13 -5.46
CA ILE A 102 -17.37 6.59 -5.43
C ILE A 102 -18.63 6.95 -4.67
N SER A 103 -18.47 7.61 -3.51
CA SER A 103 -19.58 8.01 -2.65
C SER A 103 -20.66 8.79 -3.46
N GLY A 104 -21.90 8.33 -3.38
CA GLY A 104 -23.05 8.92 -4.06
C GLY A 104 -23.20 8.58 -5.55
N VAL A 105 -22.32 7.77 -6.12
CA VAL A 105 -22.37 7.36 -7.54
C VAL A 105 -22.58 5.85 -7.69
N ASP A 106 -21.88 5.05 -6.89
CA ASP A 106 -22.00 3.61 -6.94
C ASP A 106 -23.08 3.11 -5.98
N VAL A 107 -24.08 2.42 -6.54
CA VAL A 107 -25.19 1.84 -5.76
C VAL A 107 -25.26 0.35 -6.06
N GLY A 108 -25.25 -0.45 -5.02
CA GLY A 108 -25.48 -1.90 -5.11
C GLY A 108 -26.75 -2.33 -4.40
N SER A 109 -27.51 -3.24 -4.99
CA SER A 109 -28.66 -3.87 -4.35
C SER A 109 -28.62 -5.38 -4.52
N ALA A 110 -29.10 -6.12 -3.50
CA ALA A 110 -29.28 -7.57 -3.57
C ALA A 110 -30.69 -7.93 -3.09
N THR A 111 -31.36 -8.83 -3.82
CA THR A 111 -32.62 -9.42 -3.42
C THR A 111 -32.45 -10.91 -3.27
N ILE A 112 -32.77 -11.43 -2.08
CA ILE A 112 -32.77 -12.87 -1.80
C ILE A 112 -34.23 -13.30 -1.65
N LYS A 113 -34.63 -14.30 -2.45
CA LYS A 113 -35.95 -14.95 -2.33
C LYS A 113 -35.74 -16.39 -1.89
N LEU A 114 -36.21 -16.71 -0.71
CA LEU A 114 -36.21 -18.07 -0.14
C LEU A 114 -37.45 -18.83 -0.57
#